data_1e9c7b0415ea5baeb7feb0ffa7d8211b
#
_entry.id   1e9c7b0415ea5baeb7feb0ffa7d8211b
#
_cell.length_a   1.000
_cell.length_b   1.000
_cell.length_c   1.000
_cell.angle_alpha   90.00
_cell.angle_beta   90.00
_cell.angle_gamma   90.00
#
_symmetry.space_group_name_H-M   'P 1'
#
loop_
_entity.id
_entity.type
_entity.pdbx_description
1 polymer ?
#
loop_
_entity_poly.entity_id
_entity_poly.type
_entity_poly.pdbx_seq_one_letter_code
_entity_poly.pdbx_strand_id
1 'polypeptide(L)'
;MKLKDTKAIVTGAAKGMGAAITTTLAREGADIVLTARDTTALETVAAEVRALGREAHVVACDVTDEAQVSAMVAHALEVFAGRIDILVNVAGVTGPIETPVQDIAVEDFTYVITANERGTFLPIKHVVPAMIARHGGKIVNIAGTSGLRGYPMRTAYSASKWAVRGITRTVALELGKHNINVNAVCPGIVETPRMQKLCEAKAEVRGWTAEQVYDEYVKDMALKRVTTPQDVANAVLFMASDDARNITGQELAVDGGWDV
;
A
#
# COMPACT_ATOMS: atom_id res chain seq x y z
N MET A 1 -13.18 4.53 -18.46
CA MET A 1 -11.97 4.88 -17.68
C MET A 1 -12.41 5.69 -16.47
N LYS A 2 -12.25 5.12 -15.28
CA LYS A 2 -12.67 5.73 -14.00
C LYS A 2 -11.73 6.85 -13.52
N LEU A 3 -10.48 6.86 -14.01
CA LEU A 3 -9.41 7.77 -13.59
C LEU A 3 -8.87 8.60 -14.77
N LYS A 4 -9.73 8.87 -15.77
CA LYS A 4 -9.30 9.61 -16.97
C LYS A 4 -8.56 10.89 -16.59
N ASP A 5 -7.33 11.03 -17.11
CA ASP A 5 -6.46 12.19 -16.96
C ASP A 5 -6.10 12.56 -15.50
N THR A 6 -6.23 11.64 -14.54
CA THR A 6 -5.78 11.84 -13.15
C THR A 6 -4.27 11.65 -13.04
N LYS A 7 -3.66 12.25 -12.00
CA LYS A 7 -2.23 12.21 -11.70
C LYS A 7 -2.01 11.48 -10.36
N ALA A 8 -1.32 10.36 -10.39
CA ALA A 8 -1.17 9.50 -9.23
C ALA A 8 0.28 9.29 -8.82
N ILE A 9 0.52 9.16 -7.51
CA ILE A 9 1.78 8.67 -6.94
C ILE A 9 1.49 7.30 -6.31
N VAL A 10 2.31 6.30 -6.65
CA VAL A 10 2.25 4.96 -6.03
C VAL A 10 3.59 4.64 -5.39
N THR A 11 3.62 4.52 -4.05
CA THR A 11 4.82 4.08 -3.33
C THR A 11 4.92 2.55 -3.31
N GLY A 12 6.15 2.00 -3.34
CA GLY A 12 6.34 0.56 -3.37
C GLY A 12 5.85 -0.10 -4.67
N ALA A 13 5.87 0.63 -5.79
CA ALA A 13 5.29 0.25 -7.08
C ALA A 13 6.04 -0.86 -7.83
N ALA A 14 7.24 -1.26 -7.37
CA ALA A 14 8.15 -2.11 -8.16
C ALA A 14 7.69 -3.55 -8.37
N LYS A 15 6.82 -4.11 -7.53
CA LYS A 15 6.42 -5.53 -7.57
C LYS A 15 5.16 -5.83 -6.76
N GLY A 16 4.60 -7.04 -6.99
CA GLY A 16 3.45 -7.53 -6.23
C GLY A 16 2.24 -6.61 -6.31
N MET A 17 1.64 -6.29 -5.16
CA MET A 17 0.47 -5.40 -5.10
C MET A 17 0.74 -4.02 -5.70
N GLY A 18 1.92 -3.45 -5.45
CA GLY A 18 2.27 -2.12 -5.96
C GLY A 18 2.29 -2.07 -7.49
N ALA A 19 2.87 -3.07 -8.14
CA ALA A 19 2.88 -3.19 -9.60
C ALA A 19 1.45 -3.37 -10.16
N ALA A 20 0.65 -4.28 -9.57
CA ALA A 20 -0.74 -4.52 -9.99
C ALA A 20 -1.62 -3.27 -9.80
N ILE A 21 -1.46 -2.54 -8.69
CA ILE A 21 -2.15 -1.26 -8.46
C ILE A 21 -1.77 -0.25 -9.53
N THR A 22 -0.47 -0.06 -9.77
CA THR A 22 0.06 0.89 -10.76
C THR A 22 -0.52 0.64 -12.14
N THR A 23 -0.43 -0.60 -12.65
CA THR A 23 -0.93 -0.95 -13.98
C THR A 23 -2.47 -0.86 -14.06
N THR A 24 -3.19 -1.14 -12.96
CA THR A 24 -4.65 -1.00 -12.91
C THR A 24 -5.08 0.46 -12.96
N LEU A 25 -4.45 1.35 -12.20
CA LEU A 25 -4.74 2.79 -12.25
C LEU A 25 -4.42 3.38 -13.64
N ALA A 26 -3.30 2.98 -14.25
CA ALA A 26 -2.91 3.41 -15.60
C ALA A 26 -3.92 2.94 -16.66
N ARG A 27 -4.40 1.69 -16.60
CA ARG A 27 -5.43 1.15 -17.51
C ARG A 27 -6.72 1.95 -17.42
N GLU A 28 -7.01 2.51 -16.26
CA GLU A 28 -8.18 3.35 -16.02
C GLU A 28 -7.94 4.85 -16.29
N GLY A 29 -6.77 5.20 -16.84
CA GLY A 29 -6.50 6.53 -17.39
C GLY A 29 -5.62 7.44 -16.54
N ALA A 30 -5.02 6.93 -15.47
CA ALA A 30 -4.10 7.71 -14.65
C ALA A 30 -2.69 7.77 -15.23
N ASP A 31 -2.02 8.92 -15.12
CA ASP A 31 -0.57 9.05 -15.28
C ASP A 31 0.10 8.87 -13.93
N ILE A 32 1.26 8.20 -13.90
CA ILE A 32 1.79 7.66 -12.66
C ILE A 32 3.24 8.13 -12.39
N VAL A 33 3.49 8.63 -11.19
CA VAL A 33 4.82 8.61 -10.58
C VAL A 33 4.95 7.32 -9.78
N LEU A 34 5.86 6.45 -10.22
CA LEU A 34 6.17 5.17 -9.58
C LEU A 34 7.40 5.33 -8.69
N THR A 35 7.29 4.93 -7.44
CA THR A 35 8.43 5.07 -6.54
C THR A 35 8.71 3.82 -5.70
N ALA A 36 9.99 3.47 -5.61
CA ALA A 36 10.58 2.45 -4.75
C ALA A 36 12.10 2.64 -4.73
N ARG A 37 12.82 1.80 -3.96
CA ARG A 37 14.29 1.79 -3.92
C ARG A 37 14.89 1.09 -5.15
N ASP A 38 14.20 0.09 -5.70
CA ASP A 38 14.63 -0.72 -6.86
C ASP A 38 14.11 -0.09 -8.16
N THR A 39 14.93 0.75 -8.77
CA THR A 39 14.59 1.46 -10.02
C THR A 39 14.51 0.55 -11.23
N THR A 40 15.30 -0.54 -11.27
CA THR A 40 15.25 -1.50 -12.38
C THR A 40 13.89 -2.21 -12.43
N ALA A 41 13.40 -2.65 -11.28
CA ALA A 41 12.07 -3.24 -11.20
C ALA A 41 10.95 -2.21 -11.46
N LEU A 42 11.14 -0.94 -11.10
CA LEU A 42 10.19 0.13 -11.43
C LEU A 42 10.10 0.38 -12.94
N GLU A 43 11.21 0.37 -13.67
CA GLU A 43 11.20 0.57 -15.12
C GLU A 43 10.43 -0.52 -15.87
N THR A 44 10.44 -1.75 -15.37
CA THR A 44 9.59 -2.82 -15.92
C THR A 44 8.12 -2.46 -15.83
N VAL A 45 7.66 -1.99 -14.68
CA VAL A 45 6.26 -1.56 -14.46
C VAL A 45 5.95 -0.29 -15.24
N ALA A 46 6.89 0.66 -15.31
CA ALA A 46 6.73 1.89 -16.07
C ALA A 46 6.58 1.62 -17.57
N ALA A 47 7.29 0.63 -18.11
CA ALA A 47 7.13 0.21 -19.50
C ALA A 47 5.71 -0.31 -19.78
N GLU A 48 5.11 -1.07 -18.85
CA GLU A 48 3.71 -1.51 -18.95
C GLU A 48 2.75 -0.31 -18.94
N VAL A 49 2.96 0.68 -18.07
CA VAL A 49 2.14 1.91 -18.02
C VAL A 49 2.24 2.68 -19.33
N ARG A 50 3.45 2.85 -19.87
CA ARG A 50 3.67 3.54 -21.16
C ARG A 50 3.03 2.79 -22.32
N ALA A 51 3.03 1.46 -22.31
CA ALA A 51 2.36 0.64 -23.31
C ALA A 51 0.81 0.80 -23.29
N LEU A 52 0.24 1.25 -22.18
CA LEU A 52 -1.16 1.63 -22.05
C LEU A 52 -1.45 3.06 -22.55
N GLY A 53 -0.44 3.77 -23.09
CA GLY A 53 -0.55 5.14 -23.56
C GLY A 53 -0.62 6.19 -22.43
N ARG A 54 -0.08 5.86 -21.22
CA ARG A 54 -0.05 6.78 -20.09
C ARG A 54 1.38 7.21 -19.75
N GLU A 55 1.52 8.37 -19.11
CA GLU A 55 2.82 8.84 -18.63
C GLU A 55 3.26 8.04 -17.40
N ALA A 56 4.53 7.68 -17.37
CA ALA A 56 5.15 6.95 -16.26
C ALA A 56 6.52 7.55 -15.92
N HIS A 57 6.65 8.09 -14.71
CA HIS A 57 7.87 8.70 -14.20
C HIS A 57 8.41 7.85 -13.04
N VAL A 58 9.63 7.35 -13.18
CA VAL A 58 10.28 6.51 -12.16
C VAL A 58 11.13 7.37 -11.23
N VAL A 59 10.89 7.26 -9.93
CA VAL A 59 11.64 7.98 -8.90
C VAL A 59 12.16 7.02 -7.84
N ALA A 60 13.49 6.97 -7.68
CA ALA A 60 14.12 6.28 -6.56
C ALA A 60 13.75 7.00 -5.25
N CYS A 61 13.16 6.29 -4.29
CA CYS A 61 12.83 6.89 -3.00
C CYS A 61 12.75 5.82 -1.90
N ASP A 62 13.44 6.07 -0.80
CA ASP A 62 13.15 5.43 0.47
C ASP A 62 12.11 6.28 1.21
N VAL A 63 10.93 5.72 1.41
CA VAL A 63 9.80 6.43 2.06
C VAL A 63 10.06 6.75 3.54
N THR A 64 11.14 6.22 4.13
CA THR A 64 11.57 6.54 5.50
C THR A 64 12.46 7.79 5.57
N ASP A 65 12.96 8.25 4.44
CA ASP A 65 13.79 9.45 4.30
C ASP A 65 12.92 10.63 3.84
N GLU A 66 12.75 11.61 4.72
CA GLU A 66 11.88 12.76 4.45
C GLU A 66 12.40 13.63 3.30
N ALA A 67 13.73 13.77 3.14
CA ALA A 67 14.29 14.55 2.04
C ALA A 67 14.01 13.90 0.69
N GLN A 68 14.14 12.56 0.60
CA GLN A 68 13.80 11.82 -0.61
C GLN A 68 12.30 11.88 -0.92
N VAL A 69 11.43 11.77 0.09
CA VAL A 69 9.98 11.89 -0.10
C VAL A 69 9.61 13.30 -0.56
N SER A 70 10.18 14.34 0.03
CA SER A 70 9.98 15.73 -0.41
C SER A 70 10.41 15.94 -1.87
N ALA A 71 11.59 15.43 -2.24
CA ALA A 71 12.10 15.52 -3.61
C ALA A 71 11.20 14.74 -4.60
N MET A 72 10.71 13.56 -4.23
CA MET A 72 9.79 12.76 -5.03
C MET A 72 8.47 13.51 -5.29
N VAL A 73 7.89 14.13 -4.27
CA VAL A 73 6.66 14.93 -4.41
C VAL A 73 6.91 16.18 -5.25
N ALA A 74 8.04 16.87 -5.05
CA ALA A 74 8.42 18.03 -5.88
C ALA A 74 8.54 17.64 -7.36
N HIS A 75 9.20 16.52 -7.67
CA HIS A 75 9.29 16.00 -9.03
C HIS A 75 7.91 15.65 -9.60
N ALA A 76 7.03 15.02 -8.80
CA ALA A 76 5.66 14.73 -9.25
C ALA A 76 4.88 16.02 -9.59
N LEU A 77 5.02 17.06 -8.78
CA LEU A 77 4.40 18.36 -9.05
C LEU A 77 4.96 19.02 -10.32
N GLU A 78 6.27 18.89 -10.57
CA GLU A 78 6.90 19.39 -11.78
C GLU A 78 6.34 18.72 -13.03
N VAL A 79 6.42 17.37 -13.10
CA VAL A 79 6.00 16.61 -14.30
C VAL A 79 4.48 16.63 -14.53
N PHE A 80 3.70 16.85 -13.49
CA PHE A 80 2.24 16.93 -13.54
C PHE A 80 1.68 18.35 -13.46
N ALA A 81 2.50 19.37 -13.76
CA ALA A 81 2.10 20.78 -13.77
C ALA A 81 1.34 21.24 -12.50
N GLY A 82 1.87 20.87 -11.33
CA GLY A 82 1.31 21.23 -10.02
C GLY A 82 0.15 20.36 -9.54
N ARG A 83 -0.12 19.23 -10.20
CA ARG A 83 -1.31 18.42 -9.95
C ARG A 83 -0.95 17.03 -9.38
N ILE A 84 -1.55 16.68 -8.25
CA ILE A 84 -1.58 15.33 -7.69
C ILE A 84 -3.02 15.05 -7.24
N ASP A 85 -3.67 14.08 -7.86
CA ASP A 85 -5.05 13.70 -7.56
C ASP A 85 -5.12 12.48 -6.63
N ILE A 86 -4.16 11.56 -6.75
CA ILE A 86 -4.19 10.28 -6.05
C ILE A 86 -2.83 10.00 -5.41
N LEU A 87 -2.83 9.57 -4.15
CA LEU A 87 -1.68 8.97 -3.48
C LEU A 87 -2.05 7.57 -3.03
N VAL A 88 -1.24 6.56 -3.41
CA VAL A 88 -1.39 5.19 -2.91
C VAL A 88 -0.13 4.78 -2.15
N ASN A 89 -0.25 4.59 -0.85
CA ASN A 89 0.83 4.16 0.03
C ASN A 89 0.86 2.63 0.13
N VAL A 90 1.74 1.99 -0.67
CA VAL A 90 1.92 0.52 -0.69
C VAL A 90 3.25 0.10 -0.06
N ALA A 91 4.23 0.99 -0.04
CA ALA A 91 5.55 0.69 0.53
C ALA A 91 5.45 0.18 1.97
N GLY A 92 6.21 -0.86 2.29
CA GLY A 92 6.24 -1.43 3.62
C GLY A 92 7.01 -2.75 3.69
N VAL A 93 7.34 -3.15 4.90
CA VAL A 93 8.12 -4.36 5.22
C VAL A 93 7.34 -5.28 6.16
N THR A 94 7.70 -6.56 6.18
CA THR A 94 7.08 -7.57 7.05
C THR A 94 7.72 -7.64 8.44
N GLY A 95 9.02 -7.34 8.54
CA GLY A 95 9.78 -7.55 9.76
C GLY A 95 9.89 -9.03 10.17
N PRO A 96 10.23 -9.30 11.45
CA PRO A 96 10.37 -10.64 11.99
C PRO A 96 9.09 -11.48 11.81
N ILE A 97 9.27 -12.76 11.50
CA ILE A 97 8.22 -13.75 11.25
C ILE A 97 8.36 -14.86 12.28
N GLU A 98 7.23 -15.34 12.85
CA GLU A 98 7.19 -16.39 13.89
C GLU A 98 8.12 -16.09 15.08
N THR A 99 8.21 -14.81 15.48
CA THR A 99 9.10 -14.35 16.54
C THR A 99 8.28 -13.94 17.76
N PRO A 100 8.43 -14.62 18.91
CA PRO A 100 7.77 -14.25 20.16
C PRO A 100 8.15 -12.82 20.59
N VAL A 101 7.26 -12.15 21.32
CA VAL A 101 7.44 -10.72 21.66
C VAL A 101 8.72 -10.45 22.44
N GLN A 102 9.15 -11.35 23.32
CA GLN A 102 10.36 -11.22 24.12
C GLN A 102 11.65 -11.38 23.30
N ASP A 103 11.57 -11.99 22.10
CA ASP A 103 12.73 -12.26 21.24
C ASP A 103 12.86 -11.26 20.08
N ILE A 104 11.93 -10.29 19.98
CA ILE A 104 12.01 -9.25 18.96
C ILE A 104 13.09 -8.25 19.34
N ALA A 105 14.13 -8.11 18.51
CA ALA A 105 15.13 -7.06 18.67
C ALA A 105 14.48 -5.67 18.55
N VAL A 106 14.91 -4.72 19.40
CA VAL A 106 14.38 -3.35 19.39
C VAL A 106 14.62 -2.66 18.04
N GLU A 107 15.75 -2.97 17.41
CA GLU A 107 16.14 -2.47 16.09
C GLU A 107 15.16 -2.95 15.01
N ASP A 108 14.75 -4.23 15.03
CA ASP A 108 13.77 -4.79 14.12
C ASP A 108 12.39 -4.20 14.33
N PHE A 109 11.98 -4.02 15.60
CA PHE A 109 10.72 -3.34 15.91
C PHE A 109 10.74 -1.91 15.35
N THR A 110 11.79 -1.14 15.63
CA THR A 110 11.95 0.24 15.17
C THR A 110 11.98 0.33 13.65
N TYR A 111 12.68 -0.59 12.98
CA TYR A 111 12.72 -0.65 11.51
C TYR A 111 11.32 -0.85 10.91
N VAL A 112 10.53 -1.77 11.46
CA VAL A 112 9.17 -2.04 10.96
C VAL A 112 8.24 -0.84 11.15
N ILE A 113 8.28 -0.21 12.35
CA ILE A 113 7.49 1.00 12.62
C ILE A 113 7.92 2.11 11.66
N THR A 114 9.21 2.37 11.54
CA THR A 114 9.72 3.43 10.65
C THR A 114 9.30 3.18 9.20
N ALA A 115 9.44 1.96 8.70
CA ALA A 115 9.13 1.65 7.31
C ALA A 115 7.62 1.71 6.99
N ASN A 116 6.77 1.22 7.90
CA ASN A 116 5.34 1.07 7.62
C ASN A 116 4.53 2.29 8.05
N GLU A 117 4.80 2.84 9.24
CA GLU A 117 4.05 3.97 9.81
C GLU A 117 4.60 5.29 9.26
N ARG A 118 5.86 5.61 9.55
CA ARG A 118 6.50 6.85 9.08
C ARG A 118 6.53 6.89 7.56
N GLY A 119 6.81 5.76 6.89
CA GLY A 119 6.80 5.63 5.43
C GLY A 119 5.41 5.81 4.79
N THR A 120 4.32 5.71 5.55
CA THR A 120 2.97 6.09 5.12
C THR A 120 2.71 7.57 5.41
N PHE A 121 3.15 8.08 6.56
CA PHE A 121 2.94 9.46 6.99
C PHE A 121 3.65 10.48 6.10
N LEU A 122 4.92 10.27 5.78
CA LEU A 122 5.72 11.25 5.03
C LEU A 122 5.15 11.57 3.64
N PRO A 123 4.77 10.60 2.79
CA PRO A 123 4.13 10.93 1.52
C PRO A 123 2.83 11.73 1.70
N ILE A 124 2.00 11.41 2.69
CA ILE A 124 0.77 12.17 3.01
C ILE A 124 1.13 13.61 3.35
N LYS A 125 2.07 13.83 4.28
CA LYS A 125 2.53 15.15 4.71
C LYS A 125 2.90 16.05 3.52
N HIS A 126 3.65 15.50 2.56
CA HIS A 126 4.18 16.30 1.44
C HIS A 126 3.19 16.47 0.28
N VAL A 127 2.24 15.53 0.08
CA VAL A 127 1.21 15.63 -0.99
C VAL A 127 0.04 16.53 -0.60
N VAL A 128 -0.36 16.52 0.66
CA VAL A 128 -1.55 17.22 1.17
C VAL A 128 -1.61 18.70 0.83
N PRO A 129 -0.53 19.49 0.91
CA PRO A 129 -0.59 20.91 0.54
C PRO A 129 -1.09 21.14 -0.91
N ALA A 130 -0.64 20.33 -1.86
CA ALA A 130 -1.08 20.42 -3.26
C ALA A 130 -2.54 20.00 -3.43
N MET A 131 -2.99 18.94 -2.75
CA MET A 131 -4.39 18.51 -2.76
C MET A 131 -5.33 19.56 -2.13
N ILE A 132 -4.92 20.19 -1.01
CA ILE A 132 -5.68 21.29 -0.38
C ILE A 132 -5.83 22.48 -1.35
N ALA A 133 -4.75 22.90 -2.00
CA ALA A 133 -4.77 24.00 -2.95
C ALA A 133 -5.74 23.75 -4.12
N ARG A 134 -5.98 22.48 -4.45
CA ARG A 134 -6.89 22.07 -5.52
C ARG A 134 -8.32 21.72 -5.05
N HIS A 135 -8.57 21.74 -3.75
CA HIS A 135 -9.83 21.30 -3.14
C HIS A 135 -10.28 19.90 -3.58
N GLY A 136 -9.35 18.93 -3.56
CA GLY A 136 -9.69 17.56 -3.89
C GLY A 136 -8.48 16.64 -3.95
N GLY A 137 -8.74 15.36 -3.66
CA GLY A 137 -7.73 14.30 -3.72
C GLY A 137 -8.23 12.99 -3.14
N LYS A 138 -7.51 11.91 -3.43
CA LYS A 138 -7.77 10.57 -2.92
C LYS A 138 -6.48 9.99 -2.35
N ILE A 139 -6.50 9.59 -1.10
CA ILE A 139 -5.37 8.92 -0.44
C ILE A 139 -5.82 7.51 -0.06
N VAL A 140 -5.10 6.51 -0.54
CA VAL A 140 -5.37 5.10 -0.22
C VAL A 140 -4.14 4.47 0.42
N ASN A 141 -4.28 4.03 1.66
CA ASN A 141 -3.22 3.41 2.43
C ASN A 141 -3.38 1.88 2.45
N ILE A 142 -2.30 1.11 2.31
CA ILE A 142 -2.33 -0.35 2.46
C ILE A 142 -2.01 -0.71 3.92
N ALA A 143 -3.06 -0.99 4.69
CA ALA A 143 -2.93 -1.41 6.08
C ALA A 143 -2.73 -2.93 6.19
N GLY A 144 -3.66 -3.73 5.66
CA GLY A 144 -3.68 -5.19 5.82
C GLY A 144 -4.53 -5.64 7.01
N THR A 145 -4.96 -6.90 7.02
CA THR A 145 -5.78 -7.47 8.11
C THR A 145 -5.05 -7.45 9.46
N SER A 146 -3.70 -7.42 9.47
CA SER A 146 -2.92 -7.20 10.70
C SER A 146 -3.15 -5.84 11.37
N GLY A 147 -3.81 -4.91 10.68
CA GLY A 147 -4.32 -3.67 11.26
C GLY A 147 -5.75 -3.81 11.81
N LEU A 148 -6.49 -4.87 11.47
CA LEU A 148 -7.85 -5.11 11.92
C LEU A 148 -7.88 -5.98 13.18
N ARG A 149 -6.98 -6.96 13.26
CA ARG A 149 -6.80 -7.84 14.43
C ARG A 149 -5.33 -8.12 14.72
N GLY A 150 -5.05 -8.63 15.91
CA GLY A 150 -3.71 -9.10 16.27
C GLY A 150 -3.41 -10.47 15.67
N TYR A 151 -2.15 -10.67 15.28
CA TYR A 151 -1.63 -11.98 14.88
C TYR A 151 -0.50 -12.37 15.84
N PRO A 152 -0.54 -13.57 16.46
CA PRO A 152 0.57 -14.08 17.27
C PRO A 152 1.89 -14.04 16.49
N MET A 153 3.00 -13.82 17.19
CA MET A 153 4.35 -13.79 16.60
C MET A 153 4.60 -12.68 15.55
N ARG A 154 3.76 -11.62 15.56
CA ARG A 154 3.81 -10.52 14.57
C ARG A 154 3.68 -9.14 15.20
N THR A 155 4.15 -8.95 16.43
CA THR A 155 3.90 -7.75 17.23
C THR A 155 4.29 -6.45 16.51
N ALA A 156 5.54 -6.34 16.00
CA ALA A 156 5.98 -5.13 15.31
C ALA A 156 5.16 -4.82 14.04
N TYR A 157 4.87 -5.86 13.25
CA TYR A 157 4.07 -5.70 12.02
C TYR A 157 2.64 -5.30 12.33
N SER A 158 1.96 -5.98 13.25
CA SER A 158 0.58 -5.64 13.65
C SER A 158 0.52 -4.22 14.21
N ALA A 159 1.41 -3.84 15.14
CA ALA A 159 1.47 -2.50 15.69
C ALA A 159 1.58 -1.43 14.59
N SER A 160 2.49 -1.64 13.60
CA SER A 160 2.66 -0.70 12.50
C SER A 160 1.40 -0.58 11.62
N LYS A 161 0.66 -1.67 11.41
CA LYS A 161 -0.56 -1.66 10.58
C LYS A 161 -1.77 -1.08 11.33
N TRP A 162 -1.83 -1.19 12.66
CA TRP A 162 -2.78 -0.44 13.49
C TRP A 162 -2.51 1.06 13.42
N ALA A 163 -1.23 1.48 13.44
CA ALA A 163 -0.85 2.88 13.29
C ALA A 163 -1.31 3.46 11.95
N VAL A 164 -1.16 2.72 10.84
CA VAL A 164 -1.67 3.14 9.51
C VAL A 164 -3.18 3.40 9.53
N ARG A 165 -3.97 2.61 10.25
CA ARG A 165 -5.41 2.87 10.43
C ARG A 165 -5.65 4.16 11.22
N GLY A 166 -4.92 4.36 12.32
CA GLY A 166 -4.98 5.59 13.12
C GLY A 166 -4.72 6.82 12.25
N ILE A 167 -3.62 6.80 11.48
CA ILE A 167 -3.29 7.85 10.51
C ILE A 167 -4.44 8.04 9.51
N THR A 168 -4.96 6.97 8.91
CA THR A 168 -6.03 7.05 7.91
C THR A 168 -7.27 7.77 8.46
N ARG A 169 -7.75 7.39 9.63
CA ARG A 169 -8.96 7.96 10.26
C ARG A 169 -8.75 9.42 10.67
N THR A 170 -7.62 9.71 11.30
CA THR A 170 -7.32 11.08 11.76
C THR A 170 -7.18 12.03 10.58
N VAL A 171 -6.40 11.68 9.58
CA VAL A 171 -6.17 12.50 8.38
C VAL A 171 -7.47 12.66 7.56
N ALA A 172 -8.35 11.65 7.54
CA ALA A 172 -9.67 11.76 6.91
C ALA A 172 -10.53 12.87 7.55
N LEU A 173 -10.52 12.97 8.88
CA LEU A 173 -11.24 14.01 9.61
C LEU A 173 -10.66 15.40 9.37
N GLU A 174 -9.34 15.52 9.29
CA GLU A 174 -8.65 16.80 9.04
C GLU A 174 -8.90 17.32 7.61
N LEU A 175 -8.93 16.42 6.62
CA LEU A 175 -8.93 16.76 5.21
C LEU A 175 -10.31 16.73 4.55
N GLY A 176 -11.33 16.22 5.21
CA GLY A 176 -12.70 16.16 4.66
C GLY A 176 -13.25 17.51 4.21
N LYS A 177 -12.97 18.59 4.96
CA LYS A 177 -13.35 19.97 4.60
C LYS A 177 -12.69 20.48 3.29
N HIS A 178 -11.65 19.82 2.81
CA HIS A 178 -10.96 20.11 1.57
C HIS A 178 -11.34 19.16 0.42
N ASN A 179 -12.42 18.37 0.62
CA ASN A 179 -12.88 17.36 -0.35
C ASN A 179 -11.79 16.31 -0.69
N ILE A 180 -10.98 15.93 0.31
CA ILE A 180 -9.96 14.90 0.17
C ILE A 180 -10.44 13.66 0.94
N ASN A 181 -10.57 12.53 0.23
CA ASN A 181 -10.90 11.24 0.84
C ASN A 181 -9.62 10.51 1.25
N VAL A 182 -9.62 9.94 2.44
CA VAL A 182 -8.50 9.14 2.96
C VAL A 182 -9.03 7.82 3.48
N ASN A 183 -8.66 6.70 2.83
CA ASN A 183 -9.14 5.38 3.17
C ASN A 183 -8.00 4.37 3.24
N ALA A 184 -8.26 3.22 3.85
CA ALA A 184 -7.34 2.10 3.86
C ALA A 184 -7.94 0.88 3.14
N VAL A 185 -7.10 0.16 2.41
CA VAL A 185 -7.37 -1.20 1.97
C VAL A 185 -6.60 -2.15 2.90
N CYS A 186 -7.27 -3.19 3.36
CA CYS A 186 -6.74 -4.18 4.31
C CYS A 186 -6.69 -5.56 3.65
N PRO A 187 -5.66 -5.86 2.84
CA PRO A 187 -5.51 -7.18 2.26
C PRO A 187 -5.25 -8.24 3.33
N GLY A 188 -5.77 -9.45 3.11
CA GLY A 188 -5.38 -10.63 3.82
C GLY A 188 -4.01 -11.16 3.36
N ILE A 189 -3.91 -12.48 3.21
CA ILE A 189 -2.76 -13.12 2.56
C ILE A 189 -2.89 -12.91 1.05
N VAL A 190 -1.88 -12.29 0.44
CA VAL A 190 -1.87 -11.97 -1.00
C VAL A 190 -0.83 -12.83 -1.71
N GLU A 191 -1.24 -13.45 -2.80
CA GLU A 191 -0.39 -14.31 -3.64
C GLU A 191 0.74 -13.51 -4.30
N THR A 192 1.87 -13.46 -3.64
CA THR A 192 3.06 -12.69 -4.04
C THR A 192 4.32 -13.44 -3.64
N PRO A 193 5.51 -13.09 -4.19
CA PRO A 193 6.78 -13.65 -3.72
C PRO A 193 7.02 -13.44 -2.21
N ARG A 194 6.40 -12.40 -1.61
CA ARG A 194 6.43 -12.17 -0.15
C ARG A 194 5.66 -13.26 0.60
N MET A 195 4.51 -13.68 0.09
CA MET A 195 3.73 -14.77 0.67
C MET A 195 4.50 -16.08 0.64
N GLN A 196 5.15 -16.41 -0.47
CA GLN A 196 5.97 -17.61 -0.57
C GLN A 196 7.04 -17.64 0.53
N LYS A 197 7.80 -16.55 0.68
CA LYS A 197 8.80 -16.41 1.76
C LYS A 197 8.19 -16.53 3.16
N LEU A 198 6.98 -16.04 3.36
CA LEU A 198 6.26 -16.17 4.63
C LEU A 198 5.90 -17.63 4.91
N CYS A 199 5.41 -18.36 3.91
CA CYS A 199 5.10 -19.79 4.04
C CYS A 199 6.36 -20.61 4.31
N GLU A 200 7.47 -20.34 3.61
CA GLU A 200 8.76 -20.99 3.83
C GLU A 200 9.28 -20.79 5.27
N ALA A 201 9.30 -19.53 5.75
CA ALA A 201 9.77 -19.20 7.09
C ALA A 201 8.90 -19.85 8.20
N LYS A 202 7.58 -19.88 8.02
CA LYS A 202 6.69 -20.56 8.96
C LYS A 202 6.85 -22.09 8.94
N ALA A 203 7.03 -22.65 7.74
CA ALA A 203 7.25 -24.08 7.56
C ALA A 203 8.51 -24.54 8.29
N GLU A 204 9.61 -23.81 8.20
CA GLU A 204 10.86 -24.08 8.89
C GLU A 204 10.67 -24.12 10.41
N VAL A 205 10.03 -23.12 11.01
CA VAL A 205 9.79 -23.05 12.47
C VAL A 205 8.85 -24.16 12.96
N ARG A 206 7.85 -24.53 12.15
CA ARG A 206 6.80 -25.49 12.53
C ARG A 206 7.12 -26.94 12.17
N GLY A 207 8.19 -27.21 11.42
CA GLY A 207 8.49 -28.54 10.88
C GLY A 207 7.46 -29.00 9.82
N TRP A 208 6.89 -28.07 9.07
CA TRP A 208 5.90 -28.27 8.01
C TRP A 208 6.51 -28.06 6.62
N THR A 209 5.70 -28.33 5.57
CA THR A 209 6.01 -27.85 4.22
C THR A 209 5.38 -26.48 3.97
N ALA A 210 5.93 -25.71 3.02
CA ALA A 210 5.34 -24.43 2.63
C ALA A 210 3.90 -24.57 2.10
N GLU A 211 3.59 -25.71 1.45
CA GLU A 211 2.26 -26.06 0.97
C GLU A 211 1.27 -26.27 2.12
N GLN A 212 1.70 -26.96 3.19
CA GLN A 212 0.85 -27.14 4.38
C GLN A 212 0.51 -25.79 5.05
N VAL A 213 1.45 -24.84 5.07
CA VAL A 213 1.20 -23.49 5.58
C VAL A 213 0.23 -22.75 4.65
N TYR A 214 0.38 -22.88 3.33
CA TYR A 214 -0.54 -22.31 2.35
C TYR A 214 -1.96 -22.83 2.53
N ASP A 215 -2.11 -24.16 2.66
CA ASP A 215 -3.41 -24.82 2.84
C ASP A 215 -4.09 -24.41 4.15
N GLU A 216 -3.31 -24.19 5.24
CA GLU A 216 -3.82 -23.64 6.49
C GLU A 216 -4.50 -22.28 6.26
N TYR A 217 -3.85 -21.37 5.52
CA TYR A 217 -4.44 -20.08 5.20
C TYR A 217 -5.72 -20.22 4.36
N VAL A 218 -5.69 -21.03 3.31
CA VAL A 218 -6.85 -21.26 2.44
C VAL A 218 -8.02 -21.87 3.24
N LYS A 219 -7.73 -22.80 4.14
CA LYS A 219 -8.76 -23.43 4.99
C LYS A 219 -9.51 -22.43 5.86
N ASP A 220 -8.79 -21.43 6.40
CA ASP A 220 -9.37 -20.43 7.30
C ASP A 220 -10.18 -19.35 6.56
N MET A 221 -9.98 -19.17 5.25
CA MET A 221 -10.74 -18.20 4.46
C MET A 221 -12.13 -18.73 4.08
N ALA A 222 -13.16 -17.88 4.18
CA ALA A 222 -14.54 -18.26 3.79
C ALA A 222 -14.64 -18.63 2.30
N LEU A 223 -13.96 -17.86 1.42
CA LEU A 223 -13.94 -18.11 -0.03
C LEU A 223 -12.98 -19.23 -0.47
N LYS A 224 -12.25 -19.87 0.46
CA LYS A 224 -11.31 -20.96 0.19
C LYS A 224 -10.28 -20.65 -0.91
N ARG A 225 -9.82 -19.42 -0.95
CA ARG A 225 -8.76 -18.94 -1.85
C ARG A 225 -8.04 -17.74 -1.27
N VAL A 226 -6.75 -17.61 -1.54
CA VAL A 226 -5.97 -16.43 -1.18
C VAL A 226 -6.33 -15.25 -2.07
N THR A 227 -6.09 -14.04 -1.57
CA THR A 227 -6.27 -12.79 -2.31
C THR A 227 -5.20 -12.66 -3.39
N THR A 228 -5.56 -12.24 -4.58
CA THR A 228 -4.60 -11.92 -5.64
C THR A 228 -4.17 -10.45 -5.57
N PRO A 229 -3.00 -10.07 -6.14
CA PRO A 229 -2.63 -8.67 -6.30
C PRO A 229 -3.69 -7.84 -7.06
N GLN A 230 -4.40 -8.48 -8.01
CA GLN A 230 -5.46 -7.82 -8.78
C GLN A 230 -6.71 -7.53 -7.94
N ASP A 231 -7.07 -8.40 -6.98
CA ASP A 231 -8.20 -8.14 -6.07
C ASP A 231 -7.94 -6.89 -5.23
N VAL A 232 -6.68 -6.74 -4.74
CA VAL A 232 -6.26 -5.54 -4.01
C VAL A 232 -6.27 -4.30 -4.92
N ALA A 233 -5.77 -4.42 -6.15
CA ALA A 233 -5.74 -3.33 -7.12
C ALA A 233 -7.15 -2.84 -7.48
N ASN A 234 -8.12 -3.74 -7.60
CA ASN A 234 -9.52 -3.40 -7.86
C ASN A 234 -10.14 -2.62 -6.69
N ALA A 235 -9.84 -3.01 -5.45
CA ALA A 235 -10.30 -2.30 -4.25
C ALA A 235 -9.66 -0.90 -4.16
N VAL A 236 -8.36 -0.78 -4.45
CA VAL A 236 -7.68 0.52 -4.51
C VAL A 236 -8.27 1.40 -5.61
N LEU A 237 -8.53 0.87 -6.80
CA LEU A 237 -9.19 1.59 -7.89
C LEU A 237 -10.55 2.13 -7.47
N PHE A 238 -11.37 1.33 -6.80
CA PHE A 238 -12.66 1.77 -6.27
C PHE A 238 -12.48 2.94 -5.29
N MET A 239 -11.61 2.81 -4.30
CA MET A 239 -11.35 3.86 -3.30
C MET A 239 -10.70 5.13 -3.89
N ALA A 240 -9.96 5.02 -4.99
CA ALA A 240 -9.32 6.14 -5.69
C ALA A 240 -10.24 6.81 -6.72
N SER A 241 -11.39 6.24 -7.02
CA SER A 241 -12.35 6.77 -8.01
C SER A 241 -13.48 7.58 -7.37
N ASP A 242 -14.28 8.23 -8.22
CA ASP A 242 -15.49 8.95 -7.77
C ASP A 242 -16.62 8.04 -7.32
N ASP A 243 -16.54 6.72 -7.58
CA ASP A 243 -17.47 5.74 -7.02
C ASP A 243 -17.40 5.73 -5.48
N ALA A 244 -16.24 6.10 -4.90
CA ALA A 244 -16.03 6.22 -3.47
C ALA A 244 -16.07 7.68 -2.94
N ARG A 245 -16.63 8.63 -3.69
CA ARG A 245 -16.62 10.07 -3.34
C ARG A 245 -17.17 10.40 -1.94
N ASN A 246 -18.08 9.58 -1.42
CA ASN A 246 -18.68 9.76 -0.09
C ASN A 246 -18.16 8.74 0.94
N ILE A 247 -16.98 8.16 0.70
CA ILE A 247 -16.32 7.21 1.58
C ILE A 247 -14.99 7.82 2.04
N THR A 248 -14.84 8.06 3.35
CA THR A 248 -13.59 8.55 3.95
C THR A 248 -13.43 8.00 5.36
N GLY A 249 -12.20 7.79 5.81
CA GLY A 249 -11.87 7.22 7.11
C GLY A 249 -12.21 5.73 7.26
N GLN A 250 -12.45 5.02 6.15
CA GLN A 250 -12.88 3.63 6.17
C GLN A 250 -11.74 2.66 5.89
N GLU A 251 -11.90 1.43 6.40
CA GLU A 251 -11.04 0.28 6.09
C GLU A 251 -11.83 -0.76 5.30
N LEU A 252 -11.35 -1.10 4.10
CA LEU A 252 -11.94 -2.13 3.25
C LEU A 252 -11.10 -3.40 3.33
N ALA A 253 -11.62 -4.45 3.97
CA ALA A 253 -11.00 -5.77 3.96
C ALA A 253 -11.09 -6.41 2.56
N VAL A 254 -9.97 -6.98 2.10
CA VAL A 254 -9.86 -7.76 0.86
C VAL A 254 -9.11 -9.04 1.19
N ASP A 255 -9.77 -9.99 1.81
CA ASP A 255 -9.13 -11.12 2.50
C ASP A 255 -9.84 -12.46 2.29
N GLY A 256 -10.85 -12.50 1.42
CA GLY A 256 -11.63 -13.72 1.18
C GLY A 256 -12.49 -14.17 2.36
N GLY A 257 -12.79 -13.27 3.30
CA GLY A 257 -13.52 -13.59 4.52
C GLY A 257 -12.66 -14.36 5.52
N TRP A 258 -11.42 -13.93 5.70
CA TRP A 258 -10.49 -14.50 6.67
C TRP A 258 -10.72 -13.92 8.08
N ASP A 259 -11.28 -12.71 8.17
CA ASP A 259 -11.45 -11.97 9.43
C ASP A 259 -12.92 -11.53 9.61
N VAL A 260 -13.84 -12.49 9.55
CA VAL A 260 -15.28 -12.29 9.76
C VAL A 260 -15.81 -13.15 10.90
#